data_ed9bc858392ff3acd4b2b1e5b4a45dda
#
_entry.id   ed9bc858392ff3acd4b2b1e5b4a45dda
#
_cell.length_a   1.000
_cell.length_b   1.000
_cell.length_c   1.000
_cell.angle_alpha   90.00
_cell.angle_beta   90.00
_cell.angle_gamma   90.00
#
_symmetry.space_group_name_H-M   'P 1'
#
loop_
_entity.id
_entity.type
_entity.pdbx_description
1 polymer ?
#
loop_
_entity_poly.entity_id
_entity_poly.type
_entity_poly.pdbx_seq_one_letter_code
_entity_poly.pdbx_strand_id
1 'polypeptide(L)'
;MFTGIVEDIGTIKALQSDKNSMKITVQSSKIAEDVGLGDSIAVNGVCLTVTHFTDQELTMDVMPETVKATNLHQLTIGDPVNLERAMSANGRFGGHFVAGHVDGVGKILRKRPMANAVYIDIELSEELTNFCIPKGSITIDGTSLTIFHVETNQVTISLIPHTYKETILGMKKVGAFVNVETDLVGKYILNEMKYGQGKSMITRDYLARHGF
;
A
#
# COMPACT_ATOMS: atom_id res chain seq x y z
N MET A 1 -8.87 -5.46 4.83
CA MET A 1 -7.94 -6.25 4.02
C MET A 1 -8.26 -6.05 2.55
N PHE A 2 -7.23 -5.89 1.75
CA PHE A 2 -7.28 -5.62 0.31
C PHE A 2 -6.38 -6.62 -0.42
N THR A 3 -6.38 -6.57 -1.74
CA THR A 3 -5.55 -7.44 -2.58
C THR A 3 -4.47 -6.67 -3.34
N GLY A 4 -4.58 -5.34 -3.38
CA GLY A 4 -3.75 -4.46 -4.19
C GLY A 4 -4.14 -4.47 -5.67
N ILE A 5 -5.34 -4.90 -5.99
CA ILE A 5 -5.92 -4.79 -7.34
C ILE A 5 -6.81 -3.55 -7.37
N VAL A 6 -6.29 -2.49 -7.96
CA VAL A 6 -7.02 -1.23 -8.11
C VAL A 6 -8.29 -1.46 -8.93
N GLU A 7 -9.43 -1.03 -8.38
CA GLU A 7 -10.71 -1.19 -9.03
C GLU A 7 -11.10 0.03 -9.87
N ASP A 8 -10.73 1.23 -9.41
CA ASP A 8 -11.06 2.48 -10.08
C ASP A 8 -10.01 3.57 -9.81
N ILE A 9 -9.98 4.57 -10.67
CA ILE A 9 -9.26 5.82 -10.46
C ILE A 9 -10.29 6.90 -10.12
N GLY A 10 -10.40 7.21 -8.83
CA GLY A 10 -11.27 8.30 -8.36
C GLY A 10 -10.59 9.65 -8.47
N THR A 11 -11.36 10.71 -8.17
CA THR A 11 -10.85 12.09 -8.16
C THR A 11 -11.14 12.76 -6.83
N ILE A 12 -10.17 13.45 -6.24
CA ILE A 12 -10.35 14.22 -5.01
C ILE A 12 -11.33 15.38 -5.28
N LYS A 13 -12.44 15.41 -4.58
CA LYS A 13 -13.47 16.47 -4.67
C LYS A 13 -13.37 17.51 -3.59
N ALA A 14 -13.07 17.09 -2.38
CA ALA A 14 -12.91 18.00 -1.25
C ALA A 14 -11.84 17.47 -0.28
N LEU A 15 -11.12 18.39 0.31
CA LEU A 15 -10.18 18.17 1.39
C LEU A 15 -10.53 19.18 2.48
N GLN A 16 -10.96 18.68 3.63
CA GLN A 16 -11.26 19.51 4.79
C GLN A 16 -10.26 19.17 5.87
N SER A 17 -9.38 20.10 6.19
CA SER A 17 -8.37 19.93 7.22
C SER A 17 -8.74 20.77 8.43
N ASP A 18 -8.83 20.15 9.58
CA ASP A 18 -8.95 20.80 10.88
C ASP A 18 -7.65 20.55 11.67
N LYS A 19 -7.47 21.22 12.84
CA LYS A 19 -6.24 21.13 13.63
C LYS A 19 -5.78 19.71 13.94
N ASN A 20 -6.72 18.76 14.04
CA ASN A 20 -6.46 17.38 14.45
C ASN A 20 -7.15 16.32 13.58
N SER A 21 -7.69 16.66 12.42
CA SER A 21 -8.35 15.70 11.53
C SER A 21 -8.33 16.19 10.08
N MET A 22 -8.44 15.25 9.16
CA MET A 22 -8.61 15.52 7.75
C MET A 22 -9.80 14.70 7.26
N LYS A 23 -10.67 15.31 6.46
CA LYS A 23 -11.70 14.61 5.69
C LYS A 23 -11.35 14.66 4.22
N ILE A 24 -11.43 13.51 3.58
CA ILE A 24 -11.25 13.38 2.13
C ILE A 24 -12.57 12.98 1.51
N THR A 25 -13.02 13.73 0.51
CA THR A 25 -14.14 13.33 -0.35
C THR A 25 -13.59 12.99 -1.73
N VAL A 26 -13.89 11.76 -2.18
CA VAL A 26 -13.44 11.21 -3.46
C VAL A 26 -14.66 10.95 -4.33
N GLN A 27 -14.60 11.34 -5.60
CA GLN A 27 -15.60 11.00 -6.60
C GLN A 27 -15.22 9.69 -7.30
N SER A 28 -16.13 8.72 -7.25
CA SER A 28 -16.08 7.45 -7.99
C SER A 28 -17.46 6.82 -7.97
N SER A 29 -18.19 6.86 -9.08
CA SER A 29 -19.47 6.19 -9.20
C SER A 29 -19.35 4.66 -9.09
N LYS A 30 -18.26 4.10 -9.63
CA LYS A 30 -18.01 2.66 -9.62
C LYS A 30 -17.85 2.09 -8.19
N ILE A 31 -17.11 2.78 -7.33
CA ILE A 31 -16.93 2.35 -5.93
C ILE A 31 -18.19 2.64 -5.13
N ALA A 32 -18.84 3.79 -5.37
CA ALA A 32 -20.04 4.22 -4.65
C ALA A 32 -21.26 3.32 -4.89
N GLU A 33 -21.32 2.58 -6.01
CA GLU A 33 -22.43 1.69 -6.36
C GLU A 33 -22.67 0.58 -5.32
N ASP A 34 -21.59 0.08 -4.68
CA ASP A 34 -21.66 -1.02 -3.71
C ASP A 34 -20.80 -0.69 -2.48
N VAL A 35 -21.19 0.35 -1.75
CA VAL A 35 -20.51 0.79 -0.52
C VAL A 35 -21.53 1.09 0.56
N GLY A 36 -21.19 0.80 1.81
CA GLY A 36 -21.96 1.14 3.00
C GLY A 36 -21.17 2.01 3.99
N LEU A 37 -21.91 2.62 4.93
CA LEU A 37 -21.26 3.30 6.06
C LEU A 37 -20.44 2.30 6.88
N GLY A 38 -19.20 2.66 7.20
CA GLY A 38 -18.27 1.82 7.94
C GLY A 38 -17.42 0.91 7.07
N ASP A 39 -17.65 0.85 5.76
CA ASP A 39 -16.81 0.08 4.85
C ASP A 39 -15.41 0.67 4.76
N SER A 40 -14.44 -0.21 4.52
CA SER A 40 -13.05 0.17 4.30
C SER A 40 -12.77 0.30 2.80
N ILE A 41 -12.23 1.45 2.42
CA ILE A 41 -11.75 1.73 1.06
C ILE A 41 -10.25 2.08 1.14
N ALA A 42 -9.45 1.47 0.29
CA ALA A 42 -8.05 1.88 0.11
C ALA A 42 -7.98 3.05 -0.86
N VAL A 43 -7.48 4.19 -0.40
CA VAL A 43 -7.20 5.39 -1.21
C VAL A 43 -5.68 5.52 -1.35
N ASN A 44 -5.15 5.33 -2.55
CA ASN A 44 -3.70 5.22 -2.77
C ASN A 44 -3.03 4.23 -1.78
N GLY A 45 -3.69 3.11 -1.51
CA GLY A 45 -3.21 2.09 -0.57
C GLY A 45 -3.44 2.39 0.91
N VAL A 46 -4.02 3.52 1.26
CA VAL A 46 -4.35 3.88 2.65
C VAL A 46 -5.77 3.40 2.96
N CYS A 47 -5.92 2.51 3.94
CA CYS A 47 -7.22 2.05 4.42
C CYS A 47 -7.94 3.19 5.15
N LEU A 48 -9.07 3.62 4.60
CA LEU A 48 -9.93 4.66 5.18
C LEU A 48 -11.35 4.12 5.35
N THR A 49 -12.04 4.60 6.37
CA THR A 49 -13.43 4.19 6.67
C THR A 49 -14.41 5.19 6.11
N VAL A 50 -15.41 4.73 5.38
CA VAL A 50 -16.49 5.54 4.83
C VAL A 50 -17.39 6.06 5.94
N THR A 51 -17.50 7.39 6.05
CA THR A 51 -18.33 8.08 7.04
C THR A 51 -19.55 8.75 6.42
N HIS A 52 -19.52 8.98 5.11
CA HIS A 52 -20.66 9.46 4.32
C HIS A 52 -20.46 9.04 2.86
N PHE A 53 -21.55 8.80 2.14
CA PHE A 53 -21.51 8.51 0.71
C PHE A 53 -22.79 8.96 -0.01
N THR A 54 -22.68 9.15 -1.31
CA THR A 54 -23.76 9.35 -2.28
C THR A 54 -23.55 8.38 -3.44
N ASP A 55 -24.40 8.41 -4.45
CA ASP A 55 -24.24 7.58 -5.66
C ASP A 55 -22.93 7.84 -6.44
N GLN A 56 -22.19 8.90 -6.11
CA GLN A 56 -20.98 9.31 -6.85
C GLN A 56 -19.80 9.69 -5.98
N GLU A 57 -20.00 9.90 -4.69
CA GLU A 57 -18.96 10.44 -3.80
C GLU A 57 -18.88 9.65 -2.50
N LEU A 58 -17.67 9.53 -1.99
CA LEU A 58 -17.32 8.87 -0.75
C LEU A 58 -16.57 9.86 0.14
N THR A 59 -17.00 10.03 1.38
CA THR A 59 -16.28 10.84 2.36
C THR A 59 -15.73 9.94 3.46
N MET A 60 -14.46 10.15 3.78
CA MET A 60 -13.71 9.35 4.75
C MET A 60 -12.94 10.27 5.69
N ASP A 61 -12.85 9.87 6.96
CA ASP A 61 -12.02 10.55 7.95
C ASP A 61 -10.61 9.97 7.94
N VAL A 62 -9.60 10.84 8.05
CA VAL A 62 -8.19 10.47 8.05
C VAL A 62 -7.55 10.90 9.38
N MET A 63 -6.95 9.95 10.06
CA MET A 63 -6.23 10.19 11.32
C MET A 63 -4.98 11.06 11.08
N PRO A 64 -4.61 11.95 12.02
CA PRO A 64 -3.43 12.80 11.87
C PRO A 64 -2.14 12.04 11.62
N GLU A 65 -1.98 10.88 12.26
CA GLU A 65 -0.82 10.00 12.09
C GLU A 65 -0.76 9.45 10.65
N THR A 66 -1.90 9.08 10.08
CA THR A 66 -2.02 8.60 8.69
C THR A 66 -1.66 9.71 7.71
N VAL A 67 -2.12 10.94 7.95
CA VAL A 67 -1.74 12.10 7.11
C VAL A 67 -0.23 12.31 7.10
N LYS A 68 0.43 12.19 8.26
CA LYS A 68 1.89 12.38 8.41
C LYS A 68 2.71 11.25 7.78
N ALA A 69 2.21 10.02 7.88
CA ALA A 69 2.93 8.81 7.43
C ALA A 69 2.78 8.52 5.94
N THR A 70 1.86 9.20 5.24
CA THR A 70 1.49 8.91 3.85
C THR A 70 1.61 10.14 2.94
N ASN A 71 1.50 9.93 1.63
CA ASN A 71 1.46 11.04 0.67
C ASN A 71 0.10 11.75 0.58
N LEU A 72 -0.89 11.39 1.41
CA LEU A 72 -2.23 12.00 1.39
C LEU A 72 -2.19 13.51 1.68
N HIS A 73 -1.19 13.99 2.46
CA HIS A 73 -1.01 15.42 2.74
C HIS A 73 -0.62 16.25 1.51
N GLN A 74 -0.19 15.61 0.43
CA GLN A 74 0.20 16.27 -0.83
C GLN A 74 -0.96 16.36 -1.82
N LEU A 75 -2.06 15.68 -1.55
CA LEU A 75 -3.22 15.67 -2.45
C LEU A 75 -3.88 17.06 -2.50
N THR A 76 -4.35 17.39 -3.68
CA THR A 76 -5.13 18.60 -3.96
C THR A 76 -6.46 18.24 -4.64
N ILE A 77 -7.41 19.15 -4.61
CA ILE A 77 -8.70 18.97 -5.30
C ILE A 77 -8.42 18.81 -6.81
N GLY A 78 -9.00 17.76 -7.40
CA GLY A 78 -8.80 17.37 -8.80
C GLY A 78 -7.75 16.28 -9.00
N ASP A 79 -6.96 15.93 -7.98
CA ASP A 79 -5.96 14.86 -8.12
C ASP A 79 -6.62 13.49 -8.27
N PRO A 80 -6.08 12.64 -9.17
CA PRO A 80 -6.52 11.26 -9.29
C PRO A 80 -5.95 10.40 -8.15
N VAL A 81 -6.74 9.43 -7.68
CA VAL A 81 -6.36 8.47 -6.65
C VAL A 81 -6.78 7.06 -7.02
N ASN A 82 -5.93 6.07 -6.73
CA ASN A 82 -6.29 4.66 -6.83
C ASN A 82 -7.29 4.29 -5.75
N LEU A 83 -8.32 3.53 -6.11
CA LEU A 83 -9.36 3.06 -5.21
C LEU A 83 -9.50 1.54 -5.29
N GLU A 84 -9.64 0.91 -4.13
CA GLU A 84 -9.97 -0.51 -3.98
C GLU A 84 -10.90 -0.68 -2.77
N ARG A 85 -11.99 -1.43 -2.92
CA ARG A 85 -12.86 -1.84 -1.80
C ARG A 85 -12.21 -2.95 -1.00
N ALA A 86 -12.53 -3.06 0.28
CA ALA A 86 -12.15 -4.22 1.08
C ALA A 86 -12.60 -5.52 0.39
N MET A 87 -11.74 -6.52 0.41
CA MET A 87 -11.97 -7.80 -0.27
C MET A 87 -13.25 -8.47 0.26
N SER A 88 -14.15 -8.82 -0.64
CA SER A 88 -15.31 -9.64 -0.32
C SER A 88 -14.90 -11.08 0.03
N ALA A 89 -15.60 -11.71 0.99
CA ALA A 89 -15.36 -13.10 1.39
C ALA A 89 -15.51 -14.09 0.23
N ASN A 90 -16.33 -13.76 -0.77
CA ASN A 90 -16.56 -14.56 -1.98
C ASN A 90 -15.75 -14.05 -3.19
N GLY A 91 -14.90 -13.02 -2.98
CA GLY A 91 -14.09 -12.42 -4.03
C GLY A 91 -12.86 -13.26 -4.40
N ARG A 92 -12.22 -12.88 -5.52
CA ARG A 92 -10.93 -13.44 -5.91
C ARG A 92 -9.81 -12.73 -5.18
N PHE A 93 -8.80 -13.49 -4.78
CA PHE A 93 -7.55 -12.96 -4.25
C PHE A 93 -6.55 -12.80 -5.41
N GLY A 94 -6.56 -11.62 -6.05
CA GLY A 94 -5.82 -11.38 -7.30
C GLY A 94 -4.38 -10.91 -7.15
N GLY A 95 -4.02 -10.34 -5.99
CA GLY A 95 -2.70 -9.78 -5.71
C GLY A 95 -1.99 -10.50 -4.56
N HIS A 96 -1.69 -9.76 -3.48
CA HIS A 96 -1.13 -10.31 -2.23
C HIS A 96 -1.87 -9.72 -1.01
N PHE A 97 -1.51 -10.13 0.21
CA PHE A 97 -2.13 -9.60 1.43
C PHE A 97 -1.75 -8.13 1.64
N VAL A 98 -2.70 -7.24 1.38
CA VAL A 98 -2.55 -5.78 1.57
C VAL A 98 -3.43 -5.37 2.73
N ALA A 99 -2.82 -4.81 3.77
CA ALA A 99 -3.56 -4.36 4.95
C ALA A 99 -4.20 -2.98 4.75
N GLY A 100 -3.61 -2.17 3.86
CA GLY A 100 -3.91 -0.75 3.71
C GLY A 100 -3.20 0.10 4.77
N HIS A 101 -2.19 -0.47 5.41
CA HIS A 101 -1.38 0.19 6.44
C HIS A 101 -0.02 0.52 5.85
N VAL A 102 0.06 1.71 5.27
CA VAL A 102 1.26 2.21 4.61
C VAL A 102 2.43 2.27 5.58
N ASP A 103 3.56 1.68 5.19
CA ASP A 103 4.79 1.64 6.00
C ASP A 103 5.63 2.90 5.84
N GLY A 104 5.48 3.59 4.70
CA GLY A 104 6.22 4.81 4.42
C GLY A 104 5.98 5.32 3.01
N VAL A 105 6.78 6.30 2.64
CA VAL A 105 6.68 6.98 1.34
C VAL A 105 7.96 6.77 0.55
N GLY A 106 7.82 6.36 -0.70
CA GLY A 106 8.90 6.27 -1.67
C GLY A 106 8.85 7.43 -2.67
N LYS A 107 9.93 7.60 -3.45
CA LYS A 107 10.04 8.61 -4.50
C LYS A 107 10.39 7.98 -5.83
N ILE A 108 9.65 8.29 -6.88
CA ILE A 108 9.94 7.82 -8.23
C ILE A 108 11.23 8.50 -8.73
N LEU A 109 12.28 7.73 -8.93
CA LEU A 109 13.57 8.21 -9.43
C LEU A 109 13.64 8.22 -10.95
N ARG A 110 13.06 7.19 -11.58
CA ARG A 110 13.17 7.00 -13.03
C ARG A 110 12.03 6.14 -13.56
N LYS A 111 11.61 6.44 -14.78
CA LYS A 111 10.68 5.60 -15.57
C LYS A 111 11.35 5.24 -16.89
N ARG A 112 11.40 3.96 -17.24
CA ARG A 112 12.07 3.45 -18.43
C ARG A 112 11.11 2.56 -19.21
N PRO A 113 10.55 3.03 -20.34
CA PRO A 113 9.83 2.14 -21.27
C PRO A 113 10.81 1.08 -21.81
N MET A 114 10.42 -0.19 -21.75
CA MET A 114 11.20 -1.29 -22.30
C MET A 114 10.27 -2.39 -22.81
N ALA A 115 10.30 -2.66 -24.11
CA ALA A 115 9.38 -3.56 -24.79
C ALA A 115 7.90 -3.14 -24.51
N ASN A 116 7.12 -4.04 -23.94
CA ASN A 116 5.71 -3.81 -23.60
C ASN A 116 5.48 -3.40 -22.13
N ALA A 117 6.54 -3.02 -21.41
CA ALA A 117 6.45 -2.67 -19.99
C ALA A 117 7.11 -1.32 -19.71
N VAL A 118 6.79 -0.73 -18.55
CA VAL A 118 7.48 0.44 -18.00
C VAL A 118 8.12 0.05 -16.68
N TYR A 119 9.44 0.12 -16.63
CA TYR A 119 10.20 -0.09 -15.39
C TYR A 119 10.27 1.22 -14.62
N ILE A 120 9.97 1.15 -13.33
CA ILE A 120 9.98 2.30 -12.43
C ILE A 120 10.95 2.00 -11.29
N ASP A 121 11.94 2.86 -11.14
CA ASP A 121 12.87 2.84 -10.02
C ASP A 121 12.31 3.76 -8.93
N ILE A 122 12.18 3.23 -7.72
CA ILE A 122 11.58 3.92 -6.56
C ILE A 122 12.60 3.91 -5.43
N GLU A 123 12.97 5.11 -4.97
CA GLU A 123 13.77 5.30 -3.76
C GLU A 123 12.92 4.95 -2.53
N LEU A 124 13.47 4.17 -1.64
CA LEU A 124 12.89 3.77 -0.36
C LEU A 124 13.92 3.98 0.75
N SER A 125 13.47 4.03 1.99
CA SER A 125 14.39 3.92 3.13
C SER A 125 15.00 2.51 3.19
N GLU A 126 16.18 2.39 3.78
CA GLU A 126 16.83 1.10 4.02
C GLU A 126 15.93 0.17 4.88
N GLU A 127 15.19 0.76 5.82
CA GLU A 127 14.24 0.01 6.64
C GLU A 127 13.18 -0.70 5.77
N LEU A 128 12.61 -0.01 4.78
CA LEU A 128 11.62 -0.58 3.86
C LEU A 128 12.23 -1.61 2.91
N THR A 129 13.43 -1.33 2.39
CA THR A 129 14.09 -2.28 1.46
C THR A 129 14.49 -3.58 2.12
N ASN A 130 14.72 -3.61 3.44
CA ASN A 130 14.98 -4.83 4.20
C ASN A 130 13.83 -5.85 4.17
N PHE A 131 12.60 -5.41 3.88
CA PHE A 131 11.45 -6.29 3.67
C PHE A 131 11.26 -6.69 2.20
N CYS A 132 12.07 -6.17 1.29
CA CYS A 132 11.92 -6.39 -0.14
C CYS A 132 12.88 -7.48 -0.63
N ILE A 133 12.37 -8.41 -1.44
CA ILE A 133 13.18 -9.43 -2.09
C ILE A 133 12.89 -9.43 -3.60
N PRO A 134 13.86 -9.74 -4.47
CA PRO A 134 13.60 -9.92 -5.88
C PRO A 134 12.53 -10.98 -6.13
N LYS A 135 11.55 -10.69 -6.98
CA LYS A 135 10.35 -11.49 -7.27
C LYS A 135 9.34 -11.57 -6.11
N GLY A 136 9.56 -10.85 -5.01
CA GLY A 136 8.57 -10.64 -3.95
C GLY A 136 7.49 -9.64 -4.36
N SER A 137 6.51 -9.45 -3.48
CA SER A 137 5.42 -8.49 -3.66
C SER A 137 5.69 -7.19 -2.91
N ILE A 138 5.17 -6.10 -3.44
CA ILE A 138 5.15 -4.78 -2.81
C ILE A 138 3.89 -4.04 -3.27
N THR A 139 3.34 -3.22 -2.41
CA THR A 139 2.21 -2.35 -2.76
C THR A 139 2.72 -0.93 -2.95
N ILE A 140 2.45 -0.34 -4.11
CA ILE A 140 2.78 1.05 -4.45
C ILE A 140 1.48 1.79 -4.78
N ASP A 141 1.16 2.84 -4.00
CA ASP A 141 -0.14 3.54 -4.07
C ASP A 141 -1.33 2.58 -4.17
N GLY A 142 -1.34 1.51 -3.37
CA GLY A 142 -2.39 0.50 -3.36
C GLY A 142 -2.32 -0.52 -4.49
N THR A 143 -1.35 -0.44 -5.39
CA THR A 143 -1.18 -1.40 -6.49
C THR A 143 -0.23 -2.52 -6.10
N SER A 144 -0.69 -3.77 -6.13
CA SER A 144 0.14 -4.98 -5.94
C SER A 144 1.06 -5.18 -7.13
N LEU A 145 2.35 -5.22 -6.87
CA LEU A 145 3.38 -5.30 -7.91
C LEU A 145 4.48 -6.29 -7.52
N THR A 146 5.08 -6.89 -8.55
CA THR A 146 6.26 -7.74 -8.39
C THR A 146 7.52 -6.88 -8.41
N ILE A 147 8.40 -7.10 -7.44
CA ILE A 147 9.72 -6.47 -7.37
C ILE A 147 10.63 -7.15 -8.39
N PHE A 148 11.14 -6.38 -9.35
CA PHE A 148 12.09 -6.87 -10.35
C PHE A 148 13.52 -6.87 -9.84
N HIS A 149 13.91 -5.81 -9.12
CA HIS A 149 15.26 -5.64 -8.58
C HIS A 149 15.23 -4.88 -7.26
N VAL A 150 16.19 -5.16 -6.37
CA VAL A 150 16.34 -4.51 -5.06
C VAL A 150 17.78 -4.05 -4.92
N GLU A 151 17.97 -2.82 -4.50
CA GLU A 151 19.24 -2.23 -4.04
C GLU A 151 19.06 -1.71 -2.61
N THR A 152 20.12 -1.24 -1.96
CA THR A 152 20.09 -0.81 -0.55
C THR A 152 18.95 0.17 -0.23
N ASN A 153 18.72 1.15 -1.10
CA ASN A 153 17.70 2.20 -0.91
C ASN A 153 16.77 2.33 -2.12
N GLN A 154 16.60 1.27 -2.90
CA GLN A 154 15.82 1.34 -4.13
C GLN A 154 15.21 0.00 -4.47
N VAL A 155 13.99 0.04 -4.99
CA VAL A 155 13.38 -1.09 -5.70
C VAL A 155 13.06 -0.71 -7.13
N THR A 156 13.11 -1.69 -8.02
CA THR A 156 12.61 -1.56 -9.38
C THR A 156 11.38 -2.43 -9.53
N ILE A 157 10.27 -1.83 -9.99
CA ILE A 157 9.04 -2.53 -10.36
C ILE A 157 8.83 -2.47 -11.86
N SER A 158 8.00 -3.35 -12.41
CA SER A 158 7.65 -3.38 -13.82
C SER A 158 6.14 -3.32 -13.99
N LEU A 159 5.65 -2.31 -14.70
CA LEU A 159 4.23 -2.16 -15.02
C LEU A 159 3.94 -2.70 -16.42
N ILE A 160 3.02 -3.64 -16.54
CA ILE A 160 2.42 -4.03 -17.81
C ILE A 160 1.47 -2.95 -18.31
N PRO A 161 1.15 -2.89 -19.63
CA PRO A 161 0.33 -1.81 -20.19
C PRO A 161 -1.03 -1.62 -19.49
N HIS A 162 -1.69 -2.71 -19.11
CA HIS A 162 -2.95 -2.66 -18.38
C HIS A 162 -2.79 -1.92 -17.05
N THR A 163 -1.86 -2.35 -16.17
CA THR A 163 -1.62 -1.72 -14.87
C THR A 163 -1.18 -0.27 -15.00
N TYR A 164 -0.38 0.04 -16.04
CA TYR A 164 0.05 1.41 -16.34
C TYR A 164 -1.13 2.33 -16.66
N LYS A 165 -2.15 1.82 -17.35
CA LYS A 165 -3.34 2.57 -17.75
C LYS A 165 -4.38 2.67 -16.62
N GLU A 166 -4.59 1.59 -15.88
CA GLU A 166 -5.66 1.44 -14.89
C GLU A 166 -5.24 1.86 -13.47
N THR A 167 -4.06 2.49 -13.33
CA THR A 167 -3.59 3.03 -12.04
C THR A 167 -2.97 4.40 -12.21
N ILE A 168 -2.95 5.19 -11.12
CA ILE A 168 -2.30 6.52 -11.14
C ILE A 168 -0.79 6.43 -11.35
N LEU A 169 -0.17 5.26 -11.20
CA LEU A 169 1.27 5.08 -11.40
C LEU A 169 1.69 5.42 -12.83
N GLY A 170 0.81 5.20 -13.81
CA GLY A 170 1.03 5.64 -15.18
C GLY A 170 1.14 7.16 -15.31
N MET A 171 0.32 7.88 -14.57
CA MET A 171 0.20 9.35 -14.61
C MET A 171 1.29 10.06 -13.80
N LYS A 172 1.80 9.44 -12.74
CA LYS A 172 2.83 10.02 -11.86
C LYS A 172 4.13 10.27 -12.62
N LYS A 173 4.75 11.41 -12.35
CA LYS A 173 6.03 11.85 -12.97
C LYS A 173 7.22 11.41 -12.10
N VAL A 174 8.41 11.44 -12.70
CA VAL A 174 9.67 11.36 -11.95
C VAL A 174 9.71 12.48 -10.91
N GLY A 175 10.15 12.15 -9.69
CA GLY A 175 10.14 13.02 -8.53
C GLY A 175 8.85 12.95 -7.70
N ALA A 176 7.78 12.32 -8.18
CA ALA A 176 6.54 12.15 -7.42
C ALA A 176 6.73 11.15 -6.27
N PHE A 177 6.01 11.39 -5.18
CA PHE A 177 5.95 10.50 -4.03
C PHE A 177 4.84 9.46 -4.19
N VAL A 178 5.10 8.26 -3.63
CA VAL A 178 4.18 7.12 -3.63
C VAL A 178 4.08 6.51 -2.24
N ASN A 179 2.91 6.07 -1.85
CA ASN A 179 2.73 5.27 -0.64
C ASN A 179 3.30 3.86 -0.86
N VAL A 180 3.96 3.32 0.14
CA VAL A 180 4.59 2.01 0.09
C VAL A 180 4.10 1.16 1.25
N GLU A 181 3.61 -0.03 0.94
CA GLU A 181 3.34 -1.08 1.92
C GLU A 181 4.13 -2.33 1.49
N THR A 182 4.99 -2.82 2.37
CA THR A 182 5.77 -4.05 2.16
C THR A 182 4.92 -5.27 2.48
N ASP A 183 5.27 -6.42 1.91
CA ASP A 183 4.50 -7.65 2.10
C ASP A 183 4.38 -8.02 3.58
N LEU A 184 3.15 -8.21 4.04
CA LEU A 184 2.81 -8.51 5.42
C LEU A 184 3.50 -9.79 5.93
N VAL A 185 3.65 -10.80 5.08
CA VAL A 185 4.32 -12.05 5.42
C VAL A 185 5.78 -11.81 5.78
N GLY A 186 6.47 -10.95 5.03
CA GLY A 186 7.86 -10.57 5.32
C GLY A 186 8.00 -9.90 6.68
N LYS A 187 7.05 -9.04 7.06
CA LYS A 187 7.03 -8.35 8.37
C LYS A 187 6.94 -9.35 9.53
N TYR A 188 6.04 -10.33 9.45
CA TYR A 188 5.89 -11.35 10.49
C TYR A 188 7.13 -12.24 10.60
N ILE A 189 7.69 -12.68 9.48
CA ILE A 189 8.90 -13.53 9.48
C ILE A 189 10.08 -12.79 10.11
N LEU A 190 10.34 -11.54 9.71
CA LEU A 190 11.44 -10.76 10.28
C LEU A 190 11.22 -10.41 11.75
N ASN A 191 9.96 -10.17 12.16
CA ASN A 191 9.64 -9.97 13.57
C ASN A 191 9.91 -11.22 14.39
N GLU A 192 9.52 -12.41 13.91
CA GLU A 192 9.81 -13.69 14.58
C GLU A 192 11.32 -13.95 14.67
N MET A 193 12.09 -13.63 13.61
CA MET A 193 13.55 -13.77 13.65
C MET A 193 14.22 -12.83 14.65
N LYS A 194 13.67 -11.62 14.88
CA LYS A 194 14.21 -10.66 15.86
C LYS A 194 13.86 -11.03 17.30
N TYR A 195 12.65 -11.49 17.54
CA TYR A 195 12.11 -11.67 18.89
C TYR A 195 11.82 -13.13 19.25
N GLY A 196 11.63 -14.01 18.25
CA GLY A 196 11.35 -15.44 18.40
C GLY A 196 12.58 -16.29 18.76
N GLN A 197 13.77 -15.70 18.84
CA GLN A 197 14.92 -16.32 19.51
C GLN A 197 14.72 -16.34 21.04
N GLY A 198 13.51 -16.61 21.47
CA GLY A 198 13.20 -17.03 22.81
C GLY A 198 14.07 -18.24 23.11
N LYS A 199 15.00 -18.08 24.05
CA LYS A 199 15.89 -19.08 24.63
C LYS A 199 15.32 -20.47 24.39
N SER A 200 15.98 -21.27 23.55
CA SER A 200 15.74 -22.71 23.55
C SER A 200 15.77 -23.11 25.02
N MET A 201 14.60 -23.40 25.59
CA MET A 201 14.51 -23.86 27.01
C MET A 201 15.23 -25.22 27.17
N ILE A 202 15.60 -25.86 26.06
CA ILE A 202 16.34 -27.10 25.99
C ILE A 202 17.82 -26.72 25.77
N THR A 203 18.50 -26.46 26.85
CA THR A 203 19.97 -26.33 26.88
C THR A 203 20.63 -27.66 27.21
N ARG A 204 21.94 -27.82 26.93
CA ARG A 204 22.69 -28.98 27.40
C ARG A 204 22.58 -29.16 28.91
N ASP A 205 22.58 -28.10 29.69
CA ASP A 205 22.40 -28.12 31.14
C ASP A 205 20.98 -28.57 31.54
N TYR A 206 19.96 -28.17 30.79
CA TYR A 206 18.60 -28.65 31.02
C TYR A 206 18.48 -30.13 30.74
N LEU A 207 19.05 -30.63 29.61
CA LEU A 207 19.06 -32.06 29.30
C LEU A 207 19.82 -32.85 30.37
N ALA A 208 21.03 -32.42 30.73
CA ALA A 208 21.84 -33.10 31.77
C ALA A 208 21.12 -33.18 33.16
N ARG A 209 20.36 -32.13 33.55
CA ARG A 209 19.56 -32.12 34.80
C ARG A 209 18.34 -33.04 34.73
N HIS A 210 17.87 -33.39 33.54
CA HIS A 210 16.69 -34.25 33.34
C HIS A 210 17.04 -35.64 32.83
N GLY A 211 18.33 -36.03 32.88
CA GLY A 211 18.78 -37.39 32.59
C GLY A 211 19.01 -37.73 31.12
N PHE A 212 19.25 -36.71 30.29
CA PHE A 212 19.57 -36.86 28.88
C PHE A 212 20.99 -36.39 28.57
#